data_9456722178848a70f4e5fb9e73eb83ed
#
_entry.id   9456722178848a70f4e5fb9e73eb83ed
#
_cell.length_a   1.000
_cell.length_b   1.000
_cell.length_c   1.000
_cell.angle_alpha   90.00
_cell.angle_beta   90.00
_cell.angle_gamma   90.00
#
_symmetry.space_group_name_H-M   'P 1'
#
loop_
_entity.id
_entity.type
_entity.pdbx_description
1 polymer ?
#
loop_
_entity_poly.entity_id
_entity_poly.type
_entity_poly.pdbx_seq_one_letter_code
_entity_poly.pdbx_strand_id
1 'polypeptide(L)'
;MNVFIASSASKTIDEKYLDIAKETSEYLASKGLDLVFGGASFSMMGECFKKFIEHDRNVEAFTVEMYKNDLEALKGANCHLVDDTLVRFKEMYDLSDIILILPGGIGTLAELASALEEYRSNKEHKLILIY
;
A
#
# COMPACT_ATOMS: atom_id res chain seq x y z
N MET A 1 5.79 1.14 -13.62
CA MET A 1 5.11 -0.02 -13.02
C MET A 1 4.75 0.30 -11.58
N ASN A 2 3.53 0.05 -11.19
CA ASN A 2 3.00 0.36 -9.85
C ASN A 2 2.92 -0.89 -8.99
N VAL A 3 3.37 -0.79 -7.72
CA VAL A 3 3.20 -1.83 -6.72
C VAL A 3 2.23 -1.35 -5.64
N PHE A 4 1.18 -2.14 -5.41
CA PHE A 4 0.28 -1.95 -4.28
C PHE A 4 0.88 -2.71 -3.10
N ILE A 5 1.27 -1.98 -2.05
CA ILE A 5 1.79 -2.58 -0.82
C ILE A 5 0.71 -2.54 0.26
N ALA A 6 0.24 -3.72 0.64
CA ALA A 6 -0.67 -3.89 1.77
C ALA A 6 0.16 -4.18 3.02
N SER A 7 0.05 -3.35 4.03
CA SER A 7 0.83 -3.46 5.27
C SER A 7 0.08 -2.85 6.45
N SER A 8 0.66 -2.98 7.63
CA SER A 8 0.05 -2.48 8.87
C SER A 8 0.13 -0.95 9.00
N ALA A 9 -0.92 -0.36 9.55
CA ALA A 9 -0.95 1.02 10.03
C ALA A 9 -1.04 1.06 11.58
N SER A 10 -0.77 -0.05 12.27
CA SER A 10 -0.81 -0.11 13.72
C SER A 10 0.35 0.67 14.34
N LYS A 11 0.06 1.54 15.31
CA LYS A 11 1.08 2.34 16.01
C LYS A 11 1.85 1.52 17.05
N THR A 12 1.39 0.32 17.38
CA THR A 12 1.98 -0.54 18.43
C THR A 12 2.66 -1.78 17.85
N ILE A 13 3.13 -1.70 16.62
CA ILE A 13 3.77 -2.82 15.95
C ILE A 13 5.24 -2.96 16.36
N ASP A 14 5.75 -4.19 16.39
CA ASP A 14 7.16 -4.49 16.67
C ASP A 14 8.07 -3.88 15.59
N GLU A 15 9.23 -3.37 16.00
CA GLU A 15 10.18 -2.71 15.11
C GLU A 15 10.67 -3.60 13.97
N LYS A 16 10.73 -4.92 14.18
CA LYS A 16 11.14 -5.86 13.12
C LYS A 16 10.25 -5.76 11.87
N TYR A 17 8.96 -5.44 12.05
CA TYR A 17 8.04 -5.27 10.93
C TYR A 17 8.26 -3.93 10.22
N LEU A 18 8.64 -2.90 10.98
CA LEU A 18 9.05 -1.62 10.37
C LEU A 18 10.28 -1.80 9.51
N ASP A 19 11.25 -2.60 9.95
CA ASP A 19 12.46 -2.90 9.18
C ASP A 19 12.13 -3.65 7.89
N ILE A 20 11.19 -4.60 7.95
CA ILE A 20 10.71 -5.30 6.74
C ILE A 20 10.15 -4.30 5.73
N ALA A 21 9.30 -3.38 6.18
CA ALA A 21 8.73 -2.35 5.31
C ALA A 21 9.79 -1.44 4.70
N LYS A 22 10.78 -1.02 5.50
CA LYS A 22 11.89 -0.18 5.05
C LYS A 22 12.73 -0.87 3.99
N GLU A 23 13.18 -2.09 4.26
CA GLU A 23 14.07 -2.84 3.37
C GLU A 23 13.39 -3.19 2.06
N THR A 24 12.14 -3.66 2.12
CA THR A 24 11.37 -4.04 0.95
C THR A 24 11.10 -2.81 0.07
N SER A 25 10.68 -1.72 0.68
CA SER A 25 10.37 -0.48 -0.04
C SER A 25 11.63 0.15 -0.63
N GLU A 26 12.74 0.12 0.09
CA GLU A 26 14.04 0.59 -0.42
C GLU A 26 14.41 -0.17 -1.71
N TYR A 27 14.28 -1.48 -1.69
CA TYR A 27 14.57 -2.30 -2.86
C TYR A 27 13.67 -1.96 -4.04
N LEU A 28 12.35 -1.93 -3.81
CA LEU A 28 11.38 -1.68 -4.88
C LEU A 28 11.52 -0.28 -5.47
N ALA A 29 11.67 0.73 -4.61
CA ALA A 29 11.84 2.11 -5.06
C ALA A 29 13.13 2.29 -5.85
N SER A 30 14.23 1.64 -5.42
CA SER A 30 15.51 1.68 -6.12
C SER A 30 15.44 1.04 -7.52
N LYS A 31 14.49 0.13 -7.72
CA LYS A 31 14.25 -0.50 -9.03
C LYS A 31 13.30 0.30 -9.93
N GLY A 32 12.87 1.48 -9.49
CA GLY A 32 12.04 2.36 -10.30
C GLY A 32 10.55 2.08 -10.26
N LEU A 33 10.07 1.31 -9.27
CA LEU A 33 8.63 1.12 -9.10
C LEU A 33 8.00 2.33 -8.42
N ASP A 34 6.71 2.52 -8.64
CA ASP A 34 5.89 3.53 -7.99
C ASP A 34 4.95 2.88 -6.97
N LEU A 35 4.56 3.62 -5.94
CA LEU A 35 3.79 3.11 -4.81
C LEU A 35 2.30 3.42 -4.94
N VAL A 36 1.48 2.41 -4.65
CA VAL A 36 0.04 2.55 -4.40
C VAL A 36 -0.22 1.97 -3.00
N PHE A 37 -0.85 2.73 -2.11
CA PHE A 37 -1.05 2.26 -0.74
C PHE A 37 -2.22 2.94 -0.04
N GLY A 38 -2.51 2.49 1.19
CA GLY A 38 -3.67 2.91 1.96
C GLY A 38 -3.60 4.28 2.62
N GLY A 39 -2.48 5.00 2.49
CA GLY A 39 -2.44 6.41 2.87
C GLY A 39 -2.21 6.74 4.34
N ALA A 40 -1.54 5.89 5.11
CA ALA A 40 -1.10 6.23 6.46
C ALA A 40 0.34 6.73 6.46
N SER A 41 0.61 7.77 7.26
CA SER A 41 1.93 8.38 7.36
C SER A 41 2.80 7.79 8.47
N PHE A 42 2.33 6.76 9.13
CA PHE A 42 2.98 6.13 10.29
C PHE A 42 2.99 4.62 10.12
N SER A 43 3.70 3.91 11.05
CA SER A 43 3.82 2.46 11.04
C SER A 43 4.48 1.95 9.75
N MET A 44 4.20 0.72 9.33
CA MET A 44 4.77 0.13 8.11
C MET A 44 4.39 0.93 6.87
N MET A 45 3.15 1.39 6.76
CA MET A 45 2.71 2.22 5.64
C MET A 45 3.54 3.49 5.54
N GLY A 46 3.81 4.16 6.66
CA GLY A 46 4.63 5.36 6.71
C GLY A 46 6.07 5.11 6.27
N GLU A 47 6.64 3.97 6.65
CA GLU A 47 8.00 3.60 6.24
C GLU A 47 8.07 3.34 4.73
N CYS A 48 7.06 2.68 4.17
CA CYS A 48 6.96 2.50 2.72
C CYS A 48 6.90 3.85 2.01
N PHE A 49 6.01 4.72 2.44
CA PHE A 49 5.85 6.05 1.86
C PHE A 49 7.17 6.83 1.83
N LYS A 50 7.89 6.87 2.96
CA LYS A 50 9.15 7.60 3.07
C LYS A 50 10.18 7.12 2.05
N LYS A 51 10.30 5.81 1.86
CA LYS A 51 11.29 5.24 0.95
C LYS A 51 11.01 5.58 -0.51
N PHE A 52 9.75 5.50 -0.92
CA PHE A 52 9.38 5.86 -2.29
C PHE A 52 9.57 7.36 -2.55
N ILE A 53 9.26 8.21 -1.58
CA ILE A 53 9.51 9.66 -1.71
C ILE A 53 11.02 9.96 -1.77
N GLU A 54 11.84 9.29 -0.95
CA GLU A 54 13.30 9.46 -0.98
C GLU A 54 13.91 9.14 -2.35
N HIS A 55 13.30 8.22 -3.09
CA HIS A 55 13.73 7.83 -4.44
C HIS A 55 13.02 8.60 -5.56
N ASP A 56 12.31 9.68 -5.22
CA ASP A 56 11.54 10.49 -6.18
C ASP A 56 10.53 9.69 -7.00
N ARG A 57 9.96 8.64 -6.39
CA ARG A 57 8.96 7.82 -7.06
C ARG A 57 7.57 8.41 -6.89
N ASN A 58 6.69 8.11 -7.85
CA ASN A 58 5.30 8.51 -7.77
C ASN A 58 4.59 7.69 -6.67
N VAL A 59 3.74 8.35 -5.87
CA VAL A 59 3.00 7.71 -4.79
C VAL A 59 1.52 8.08 -4.92
N GLU A 60 0.68 7.06 -4.98
CA GLU A 60 -0.78 7.20 -4.97
C GLU A 60 -1.32 6.69 -3.65
N ALA A 61 -1.94 7.57 -2.86
CA ALA A 61 -2.48 7.26 -1.54
C ALA A 61 -4.00 7.30 -1.57
N PHE A 62 -4.65 6.22 -1.11
CA PHE A 62 -6.10 6.09 -1.12
C PHE A 62 -6.63 5.89 0.30
N THR A 63 -7.57 6.72 0.73
CA THR A 63 -8.20 6.59 2.04
C THR A 63 -9.70 6.85 1.98
N VAL A 64 -10.41 6.45 3.04
CA VAL A 64 -11.83 6.74 3.20
C VAL A 64 -12.03 7.97 4.09
N GLU A 65 -13.22 8.55 4.06
CA GLU A 65 -13.55 9.80 4.74
C GLU A 65 -13.13 9.83 6.22
N MET A 66 -13.32 8.72 6.94
CA MET A 66 -13.01 8.69 8.38
C MET A 66 -11.52 8.86 8.69
N TYR A 67 -10.64 8.66 7.72
CA TYR A 67 -9.18 8.80 7.88
C TYR A 67 -8.59 9.94 7.06
N LYS A 68 -9.41 10.86 6.56
CA LYS A 68 -8.94 11.93 5.65
C LYS A 68 -7.84 12.81 6.25
N ASN A 69 -7.79 12.96 7.56
CA ASN A 69 -6.78 13.78 8.21
C ASN A 69 -5.37 13.20 8.08
N ASP A 70 -5.23 11.90 7.85
CA ASP A 70 -3.94 11.26 7.66
C ASP A 70 -3.27 11.72 6.35
N LEU A 71 -4.05 12.15 5.37
CA LEU A 71 -3.53 12.58 4.08
C LEU A 71 -2.70 13.86 4.14
N GLU A 72 -2.95 14.73 5.12
CA GLU A 72 -2.23 16.00 5.27
C GLU A 72 -0.72 15.79 5.51
N ALA A 73 -0.34 14.67 6.10
CA ALA A 73 1.04 14.33 6.40
C ALA A 73 1.77 13.68 5.21
N LEU A 74 1.09 13.45 4.08
CA LEU A 74 1.64 12.73 2.93
C LEU A 74 2.07 13.66 1.82
N LYS A 75 2.99 14.58 2.13
CA LYS A 75 3.52 15.52 1.15
C LYS A 75 4.28 14.79 0.04
N GLY A 76 3.94 15.10 -1.20
CA GLY A 76 4.54 14.46 -2.37
C GLY A 76 3.73 13.30 -2.91
N ALA A 77 2.70 12.85 -2.22
CA ALA A 77 1.77 11.85 -2.72
C ALA A 77 0.57 12.48 -3.42
N ASN A 78 0.03 11.78 -4.40
CA ASN A 78 -1.28 12.07 -4.98
C ASN A 78 -2.33 11.41 -4.09
N CYS A 79 -3.12 12.20 -3.38
CA CYS A 79 -4.05 11.71 -2.38
C CYS A 79 -5.46 11.61 -2.94
N HIS A 80 -6.12 10.47 -2.72
CA HIS A 80 -7.47 10.18 -3.19
C HIS A 80 -8.36 9.85 -2.00
N LEU A 81 -9.49 10.55 -1.89
CA LEU A 81 -10.53 10.27 -0.91
C LEU A 81 -11.62 9.48 -1.61
N VAL A 82 -11.92 8.30 -1.11
CA VAL A 82 -12.91 7.39 -1.70
C VAL A 82 -14.06 7.11 -0.74
N ASP A 83 -15.21 6.66 -1.29
CA ASP A 83 -16.45 6.55 -0.51
C ASP A 83 -16.44 5.40 0.51
N ASP A 84 -15.86 4.26 0.15
CA ASP A 84 -15.81 3.11 1.05
C ASP A 84 -14.60 2.22 0.79
N THR A 85 -14.40 1.23 1.68
CA THR A 85 -13.22 0.36 1.65
C THR A 85 -13.19 -0.58 0.45
N LEU A 86 -14.33 -0.98 -0.08
CA LEU A 86 -14.40 -1.84 -1.27
C LEU A 86 -13.99 -1.07 -2.52
N VAL A 87 -14.50 0.15 -2.67
CA VAL A 87 -14.10 1.05 -3.77
C VAL A 87 -12.61 1.37 -3.66
N ARG A 88 -12.13 1.67 -2.46
CA ARG A 88 -10.72 1.94 -2.20
C ARG A 88 -9.83 0.80 -2.67
N PHE A 89 -10.14 -0.42 -2.26
CA PHE A 89 -9.36 -1.60 -2.68
C PHE A 89 -9.38 -1.74 -4.20
N LYS A 90 -10.56 -1.65 -4.82
CA LYS A 90 -10.70 -1.83 -6.26
C LYS A 90 -9.88 -0.82 -7.05
N GLU A 91 -9.90 0.45 -6.65
CA GLU A 91 -9.11 1.50 -7.30
C GLU A 91 -7.61 1.24 -7.16
N MET A 92 -7.15 0.87 -5.96
CA MET A 92 -5.74 0.53 -5.74
C MET A 92 -5.30 -0.69 -6.56
N TYR A 93 -6.14 -1.72 -6.57
CA TYR A 93 -5.86 -2.94 -7.33
C TYR A 93 -5.76 -2.66 -8.83
N ASP A 94 -6.74 -1.94 -9.39
CA ASP A 94 -6.79 -1.66 -10.83
C ASP A 94 -5.61 -0.82 -11.30
N LEU A 95 -5.12 0.08 -10.45
CA LEU A 95 -3.99 0.95 -10.76
C LEU A 95 -2.64 0.22 -10.71
N SER A 96 -2.58 -0.94 -10.10
CA SER A 96 -1.33 -1.63 -9.77
C SER A 96 -1.03 -2.81 -10.70
N ASP A 97 0.24 -3.08 -10.91
CA ASP A 97 0.74 -4.22 -11.69
C ASP A 97 1.14 -5.38 -10.77
N ILE A 98 1.64 -5.05 -9.59
CA ILE A 98 2.11 -6.00 -8.58
C ILE A 98 1.38 -5.72 -7.28
N ILE A 99 0.93 -6.77 -6.61
CA ILE A 99 0.32 -6.69 -5.28
C ILE A 99 1.30 -7.35 -4.30
N LEU A 100 1.82 -6.58 -3.36
CA LEU A 100 2.73 -7.09 -2.33
C LEU A 100 2.04 -7.04 -0.96
N ILE A 101 1.94 -8.19 -0.32
CA ILE A 101 1.33 -8.33 0.99
C ILE A 101 2.44 -8.49 2.03
N LEU A 102 2.59 -7.52 2.90
CA LEU A 102 3.49 -7.56 4.05
C LEU A 102 2.71 -8.00 5.30
N PRO A 103 3.41 -8.38 6.38
CA PRO A 103 2.73 -8.67 7.65
C PRO A 103 1.83 -7.51 8.09
N GLY A 104 0.65 -7.83 8.62
CA GLY A 104 -0.30 -6.80 9.06
C GLY A 104 -1.48 -7.40 9.81
N GLY A 105 -2.45 -6.57 10.08
CA GLY A 105 -3.66 -6.95 10.81
C GLY A 105 -4.82 -7.29 9.90
N ILE A 106 -6.04 -7.05 10.41
CA ILE A 106 -7.28 -7.43 9.72
C ILE A 106 -7.46 -6.70 8.39
N GLY A 107 -7.03 -5.44 8.30
CA GLY A 107 -7.12 -4.68 7.06
C GLY A 107 -6.23 -5.27 5.96
N THR A 108 -5.01 -5.67 6.32
CA THR A 108 -4.09 -6.35 5.40
C THR A 108 -4.64 -7.71 4.97
N LEU A 109 -5.23 -8.46 5.91
CA LEU A 109 -5.88 -9.75 5.59
C LEU A 109 -7.04 -9.55 4.61
N ALA A 110 -7.86 -8.52 4.82
CA ALA A 110 -8.96 -8.21 3.91
C ALA A 110 -8.45 -7.87 2.50
N GLU A 111 -7.37 -7.12 2.40
CA GLU A 111 -6.75 -6.78 1.12
C GLU A 111 -6.17 -8.02 0.43
N LEU A 112 -5.53 -8.91 1.19
CA LEU A 112 -5.04 -10.20 0.66
C LEU A 112 -6.20 -11.04 0.11
N ALA A 113 -7.25 -11.22 0.90
CA ALA A 113 -8.41 -12.01 0.48
C ALA A 113 -9.07 -11.42 -0.77
N SER A 114 -9.19 -10.09 -0.83
CA SER A 114 -9.76 -9.40 -1.99
C SER A 114 -8.88 -9.54 -3.23
N ALA A 115 -7.56 -9.47 -3.08
CA ALA A 115 -6.62 -9.68 -4.19
C ALA A 115 -6.69 -11.11 -4.72
N LEU A 116 -6.79 -12.10 -3.85
CA LEU A 116 -6.93 -13.50 -4.24
C LEU A 116 -8.28 -13.74 -4.95
N GLU A 117 -9.34 -13.09 -4.50
CA GLU A 117 -10.65 -13.18 -5.16
C GLU A 117 -10.61 -12.56 -6.57
N GLU A 118 -9.96 -11.41 -6.72
CA GLU A 118 -9.77 -10.80 -8.04
C GLU A 118 -8.94 -11.72 -8.95
N TYR A 119 -7.88 -12.32 -8.40
CA TYR A 119 -7.06 -13.27 -9.14
C TYR A 119 -7.87 -14.47 -9.64
N ARG A 120 -8.72 -15.01 -8.77
CA ARG A 120 -9.56 -16.16 -9.09
C ARG A 120 -10.63 -15.83 -10.15
N SER A 121 -11.20 -14.62 -10.08
CA SER A 121 -12.39 -14.23 -10.85
C SER A 121 -12.07 -13.62 -12.22
N ASN A 122 -10.87 -13.08 -12.41
CA ASN A 122 -10.51 -12.35 -13.62
C ASN A 122 -9.63 -13.17 -14.56
N LYS A 123 -9.71 -12.84 -15.84
CA LYS A 123 -8.88 -13.48 -16.87
C LYS A 123 -7.43 -12.99 -16.85
N GLU A 124 -7.22 -11.72 -16.46
CA GLU A 124 -5.90 -11.15 -16.30
C GLU A 124 -5.46 -11.32 -14.85
N HIS A 125 -4.30 -11.96 -14.66
CA HIS A 125 -3.75 -12.22 -13.34
C HIS A 125 -2.59 -11.29 -13.07
N LYS A 126 -2.72 -10.48 -12.02
CA LYS A 126 -1.61 -9.67 -11.52
C LYS A 126 -0.70 -10.52 -10.65
N LEU A 127 0.56 -10.13 -10.54
CA LEU A 127 1.51 -10.81 -9.67
C LEU A 127 1.18 -10.47 -8.21
N ILE A 128 0.88 -11.49 -7.41
CA ILE A 128 0.62 -11.34 -5.98
C ILE A 128 1.77 -11.99 -5.23
N LEU A 129 2.48 -11.17 -4.46
CA LEU A 129 3.61 -11.60 -3.64
C LEU A 129 3.21 -11.51 -2.17
N ILE A 130 3.48 -12.56 -1.39
CA ILE A 130 3.19 -12.62 0.04
C ILE A 130 4.52 -12.81 0.76
N TYR A 131 4.79 -11.88 1.67
CA TYR A 131 6.00 -11.93 2.48
C TYR A 131 5.91 -13.00 3.55
#